data_f99d6b76289ca7fc22400e8402f05120
#
_entry.id   f99d6b76289ca7fc22400e8402f05120
#
_cell.length_a   1.000
_cell.length_b   1.000
_cell.length_c   1.000
_cell.angle_alpha   90.00
_cell.angle_beta   90.00
_cell.angle_gamma   90.00
#
_symmetry.space_group_name_H-M   'P 1'
#
loop_
_entity.id
_entity.type
_entity.pdbx_description
1 polymer ?
#
loop_
_entity_poly.entity_id
_entity_poly.type
_entity_poly.pdbx_seq_one_letter_code
_entity_poly.pdbx_strand_id
1 'polypeptide(L)'
;MEWEKETEILFNKIVEQMPQGFRPSVEPMIVKAAEKRSLERNGAYINDADVVTGIFDIIPEAFKPIMVEDLKSLNIDVERYIELKEIKDRLKIEWEKLERGFHPGNIHFAMYLTDKCNQKCIHCAADDQIPRPELSSEQWCHIIENVETGLRNQGRHACFVWFGGEPTLRKDIGEIMEFCKENDYIHALITNGICFDEKFAKMCKDNNISHVFVSFDSTDPKKNDEIRGFSNSLDYAKKAIDLCLKYGIFVCSSITIMKQNVNELEELKILSEKWGSQPYFRCVVKQNRAAEFWDEIGLNTEEYKKMYDFKYKHAIETIRKGKAGTLPAYEIYDMVPFMEKPKDDKELAAIEWGVGCLACRTMMGIGIDGTIYPAGYPTTLTLGNALEDNFEDVLNSQLYKDIRDRKRIKGKCASCHHLEYCGGGCRVTAEYITGDFFGSFPFCWHENDHEHKSKTESIRTEETEIIE
;
A
#
# COMPACT_ATOMS: atom_id res chain seq x y z
N MET A 1 -28.39 -7.95 -13.15
CA MET A 1 -27.46 -7.42 -12.11
C MET A 1 -28.11 -6.19 -11.51
N GLU A 2 -27.90 -5.87 -10.23
CA GLU A 2 -28.45 -4.65 -9.64
C GLU A 2 -27.67 -3.43 -10.11
N TRP A 3 -28.31 -2.25 -10.14
CA TRP A 3 -27.73 -0.99 -10.56
C TRP A 3 -27.51 -0.09 -9.36
N GLU A 4 -26.43 0.68 -9.37
CA GLU A 4 -26.33 1.80 -8.44
C GLU A 4 -27.41 2.83 -8.81
N LYS A 5 -28.08 3.40 -7.80
CA LYS A 5 -29.23 4.29 -8.01
C LYS A 5 -28.90 5.53 -8.86
N GLU A 6 -27.72 6.07 -8.68
CA GLU A 6 -27.23 7.22 -9.45
C GLU A 6 -26.93 6.84 -10.90
N THR A 7 -26.40 5.64 -11.10
CA THR A 7 -26.14 5.07 -12.44
C THR A 7 -27.42 4.79 -13.23
N GLU A 8 -28.48 4.33 -12.56
CA GLU A 8 -29.79 4.16 -13.21
C GLU A 8 -30.35 5.50 -13.70
N ILE A 9 -30.19 6.57 -12.90
CA ILE A 9 -30.56 7.94 -13.29
C ILE A 9 -29.73 8.40 -14.51
N LEU A 10 -28.42 8.15 -14.49
CA LEU A 10 -27.52 8.50 -15.59
C LEU A 10 -27.91 7.76 -16.88
N PHE A 11 -28.11 6.45 -16.76
CA PHE A 11 -28.54 5.60 -17.89
C PHE A 11 -29.83 6.10 -18.54
N ASN A 12 -30.84 6.40 -17.72
CA ASN A 12 -32.11 6.92 -18.21
C ASN A 12 -31.92 8.28 -18.95
N LYS A 13 -31.10 9.18 -18.42
CA LYS A 13 -30.77 10.43 -19.12
C LYS A 13 -30.11 10.20 -20.49
N ILE A 14 -29.20 9.24 -20.58
CA ILE A 14 -28.54 8.90 -21.83
C ILE A 14 -29.55 8.33 -22.85
N VAL A 15 -30.42 7.44 -22.41
CA VAL A 15 -31.45 6.82 -23.27
C VAL A 15 -32.47 7.88 -23.74
N GLU A 16 -32.84 8.83 -22.89
CA GLU A 16 -33.76 9.92 -23.24
C GLU A 16 -33.24 10.85 -24.34
N GLN A 17 -31.93 11.00 -24.51
CA GLN A 17 -31.32 11.78 -25.59
C GLN A 17 -31.34 11.04 -26.94
N MET A 18 -31.50 9.71 -26.92
CA MET A 18 -31.53 8.94 -28.16
C MET A 18 -32.81 9.16 -28.92
N PRO A 19 -32.79 9.20 -30.28
CA PRO A 19 -34.00 9.25 -31.10
C PRO A 19 -34.96 8.11 -30.78
N GLN A 20 -36.24 8.40 -30.59
CA GLN A 20 -37.27 7.45 -30.17
C GLN A 20 -37.29 6.13 -30.94
N GLY A 21 -37.00 6.17 -32.24
CA GLY A 21 -36.99 4.99 -33.08
C GLY A 21 -35.83 4.00 -32.83
N PHE A 22 -34.75 4.47 -32.17
CA PHE A 22 -33.57 3.65 -31.87
C PHE A 22 -33.58 3.07 -30.47
N ARG A 23 -34.29 3.68 -29.51
CA ARG A 23 -34.30 3.28 -28.09
C ARG A 23 -34.61 1.79 -27.91
N PRO A 24 -35.65 1.19 -28.50
CA PRO A 24 -35.97 -0.21 -28.23
C PRO A 24 -34.90 -1.21 -28.66
N SER A 25 -34.04 -0.84 -29.61
CA SER A 25 -32.95 -1.71 -30.08
C SER A 25 -31.63 -1.46 -29.37
N VAL A 26 -31.33 -0.22 -28.97
CA VAL A 26 -30.03 0.17 -28.42
C VAL A 26 -29.99 0.03 -26.90
N GLU A 27 -31.09 0.33 -26.21
CA GLU A 27 -31.20 0.21 -24.76
C GLU A 27 -30.79 -1.18 -24.21
N PRO A 28 -31.32 -2.30 -24.74
CA PRO A 28 -30.92 -3.63 -24.31
C PRO A 28 -29.44 -3.95 -24.61
N MET A 29 -28.88 -3.34 -25.66
CA MET A 29 -27.46 -3.51 -25.98
C MET A 29 -26.54 -2.80 -24.96
N ILE A 30 -26.91 -1.59 -24.55
CA ILE A 30 -26.17 -0.86 -23.51
C ILE A 30 -26.25 -1.62 -22.19
N VAL A 31 -27.42 -2.07 -21.78
CA VAL A 31 -27.60 -2.85 -20.55
C VAL A 31 -26.69 -4.09 -20.56
N LYS A 32 -26.72 -4.86 -21.66
CA LYS A 32 -25.87 -6.05 -21.79
C LYS A 32 -24.38 -5.73 -21.80
N ALA A 33 -23.97 -4.62 -22.41
CA ALA A 33 -22.58 -4.19 -22.42
C ALA A 33 -22.13 -3.73 -21.03
N ALA A 34 -22.98 -2.99 -20.30
CA ALA A 34 -22.72 -2.58 -18.92
C ALA A 34 -22.66 -3.77 -17.96
N GLU A 35 -23.57 -4.74 -18.09
CA GLU A 35 -23.51 -5.99 -17.33
C GLU A 35 -22.23 -6.77 -17.58
N LYS A 36 -21.81 -6.88 -18.85
CA LYS A 36 -20.56 -7.52 -19.23
C LYS A 36 -19.37 -6.81 -18.58
N ARG A 37 -19.32 -5.48 -18.61
CA ARG A 37 -18.27 -4.68 -17.99
C ARG A 37 -18.23 -4.85 -16.46
N SER A 38 -19.40 -4.88 -15.82
CA SER A 38 -19.50 -5.14 -14.39
C SER A 38 -18.99 -6.53 -14.01
N LEU A 39 -19.30 -7.55 -14.81
CA LEU A 39 -18.79 -8.92 -14.62
C LEU A 39 -17.27 -9.00 -14.82
N GLU A 40 -16.74 -8.35 -15.85
CA GLU A 40 -15.28 -8.29 -16.12
C GLU A 40 -14.47 -7.66 -14.99
N ARG A 41 -15.06 -6.73 -14.23
CA ARG A 41 -14.44 -6.14 -13.06
C ARG A 41 -14.79 -6.82 -11.72
N ASN A 42 -15.52 -7.96 -11.76
CA ASN A 42 -16.07 -8.64 -10.58
C ASN A 42 -16.96 -7.73 -9.70
N GLY A 43 -17.67 -6.79 -10.33
CA GLY A 43 -18.57 -5.85 -9.64
C GLY A 43 -19.86 -6.52 -9.17
N ALA A 44 -20.31 -6.18 -7.96
CA ALA A 44 -21.62 -6.60 -7.43
C ALA A 44 -22.78 -5.82 -8.06
N TYR A 45 -22.50 -4.60 -8.56
CA TYR A 45 -23.46 -3.66 -9.12
C TYR A 45 -22.93 -3.07 -10.42
N ILE A 46 -23.83 -2.59 -11.28
CA ILE A 46 -23.50 -1.79 -12.47
C ILE A 46 -23.30 -0.34 -12.00
N ASN A 47 -22.16 0.27 -12.38
CA ASN A 47 -21.84 1.67 -12.09
C ASN A 47 -21.70 2.52 -13.37
N ASP A 48 -21.54 3.83 -13.20
CA ASP A 48 -21.43 4.80 -14.29
C ASP A 48 -20.33 4.44 -15.30
N ALA A 49 -19.19 3.95 -14.82
CA ALA A 49 -18.09 3.54 -15.68
C ALA A 49 -18.47 2.33 -16.56
N ASP A 50 -19.25 1.38 -16.05
CA ASP A 50 -19.71 0.23 -16.80
C ASP A 50 -20.67 0.66 -17.94
N VAL A 51 -21.55 1.64 -17.64
CA VAL A 51 -22.50 2.17 -18.63
C VAL A 51 -21.76 2.94 -19.71
N VAL A 52 -20.95 3.93 -19.35
CA VAL A 52 -20.25 4.80 -20.32
C VAL A 52 -19.27 4.00 -21.17
N THR A 53 -18.44 3.14 -20.56
CA THR A 53 -17.50 2.31 -21.33
C THR A 53 -18.21 1.24 -22.16
N GLY A 54 -19.30 0.68 -21.66
CA GLY A 54 -20.13 -0.26 -22.40
C GLY A 54 -20.75 0.34 -23.66
N ILE A 55 -21.16 1.61 -23.61
CA ILE A 55 -21.63 2.35 -24.80
C ILE A 55 -20.54 2.40 -25.87
N PHE A 56 -19.30 2.74 -25.51
CA PHE A 56 -18.18 2.79 -26.46
C PHE A 56 -17.76 1.43 -27.03
N ASP A 57 -18.14 0.33 -26.39
CA ASP A 57 -17.90 -1.01 -26.93
C ASP A 57 -18.84 -1.42 -28.05
N ILE A 58 -20.07 -0.89 -28.01
CA ILE A 58 -21.12 -1.27 -28.97
C ILE A 58 -21.31 -0.28 -30.12
N ILE A 59 -20.79 0.95 -29.97
CA ILE A 59 -20.91 1.99 -30.98
C ILE A 59 -19.83 1.82 -32.06
N PRO A 60 -20.20 1.83 -33.36
CA PRO A 60 -19.24 1.86 -34.45
C PRO A 60 -18.29 3.07 -34.35
N GLU A 61 -17.03 2.89 -34.73
CA GLU A 61 -15.97 3.92 -34.64
C GLU A 61 -16.38 5.28 -35.22
N ALA A 62 -17.12 5.27 -36.35
CA ALA A 62 -17.58 6.49 -37.02
C ALA A 62 -18.53 7.37 -36.15
N PHE A 63 -19.22 6.78 -35.18
CA PHE A 63 -20.17 7.46 -34.32
C PHE A 63 -19.61 7.85 -32.94
N LYS A 64 -18.42 7.38 -32.60
CA LYS A 64 -17.80 7.69 -31.30
C LYS A 64 -17.61 9.19 -31.05
N PRO A 65 -17.15 10.00 -32.02
CA PRO A 65 -17.01 11.45 -31.79
C PRO A 65 -18.34 12.14 -31.47
N ILE A 66 -19.44 11.75 -32.14
CA ILE A 66 -20.78 12.29 -31.90
C ILE A 66 -21.25 11.91 -30.49
N MET A 67 -21.05 10.67 -30.09
CA MET A 67 -21.41 10.19 -28.75
C MET A 67 -20.63 10.91 -27.65
N VAL A 68 -19.35 11.25 -27.89
CA VAL A 68 -18.56 12.06 -26.94
C VAL A 68 -19.22 13.43 -26.71
N GLU A 69 -19.65 14.10 -27.79
CA GLU A 69 -20.32 15.39 -27.70
C GLU A 69 -21.69 15.28 -27.01
N ASP A 70 -22.47 14.25 -27.33
CA ASP A 70 -23.77 13.99 -26.70
C ASP A 70 -23.63 13.77 -25.19
N LEU A 71 -22.67 12.93 -24.77
CA LEU A 71 -22.40 12.68 -23.34
C LEU A 71 -21.85 13.92 -22.63
N LYS A 72 -20.99 14.69 -23.26
CA LYS A 72 -20.52 15.99 -22.71
C LYS A 72 -21.68 16.98 -22.50
N SER A 73 -22.67 16.99 -23.39
CA SER A 73 -23.87 17.81 -23.24
C SER A 73 -24.70 17.47 -22.00
N LEU A 74 -24.55 16.25 -21.48
CA LEU A 74 -25.16 15.76 -20.24
C LEU A 74 -24.28 16.01 -18.99
N ASN A 75 -23.19 16.79 -19.13
CA ASN A 75 -22.16 17.00 -18.10
C ASN A 75 -21.45 15.70 -17.66
N ILE A 76 -21.32 14.74 -18.57
CA ILE A 76 -20.55 13.50 -18.35
C ILE A 76 -19.12 13.74 -18.82
N ASP A 77 -18.16 13.63 -17.91
CA ASP A 77 -16.72 13.68 -18.24
C ASP A 77 -16.28 12.38 -18.92
N VAL A 78 -16.53 12.31 -20.23
CA VAL A 78 -16.27 11.14 -21.06
C VAL A 78 -14.79 10.81 -21.14
N GLU A 79 -13.93 11.84 -21.15
CA GLU A 79 -12.48 11.67 -21.24
C GLU A 79 -11.96 10.88 -20.04
N ARG A 80 -12.48 11.16 -18.85
CA ARG A 80 -12.19 10.38 -17.64
C ARG A 80 -12.52 8.89 -17.80
N TYR A 81 -13.62 8.55 -18.44
CA TYR A 81 -14.03 7.14 -18.63
C TYR A 81 -13.25 6.46 -19.76
N ILE A 82 -12.90 7.18 -20.83
CA ILE A 82 -12.09 6.68 -21.96
C ILE A 82 -10.65 6.47 -21.50
N GLU A 83 -10.04 7.43 -20.81
CA GLU A 83 -8.71 7.26 -20.21
C GLU A 83 -8.68 6.07 -19.24
N LEU A 84 -9.70 5.91 -18.40
CA LEU A 84 -9.84 4.75 -17.52
C LEU A 84 -9.96 3.44 -18.30
N LYS A 85 -10.59 3.42 -19.48
CA LYS A 85 -10.66 2.24 -20.35
C LYS A 85 -9.31 1.92 -20.98
N GLU A 86 -8.64 2.90 -21.56
CA GLU A 86 -7.31 2.72 -22.15
C GLU A 86 -6.27 2.34 -21.09
N ILE A 87 -6.35 2.92 -19.90
CA ILE A 87 -5.55 2.54 -18.76
C ILE A 87 -5.89 1.11 -18.31
N LYS A 88 -7.16 0.72 -18.21
CA LYS A 88 -7.56 -0.63 -17.84
C LYS A 88 -7.17 -1.68 -18.88
N ASP A 89 -7.37 -1.41 -20.16
CA ASP A 89 -7.00 -2.33 -21.23
C ASP A 89 -5.46 -2.47 -21.34
N ARG A 90 -4.71 -1.40 -21.04
CA ARG A 90 -3.25 -1.41 -20.92
C ARG A 90 -2.77 -2.07 -19.63
N LEU A 91 -3.45 -1.82 -18.50
CA LEU A 91 -3.12 -2.38 -17.20
C LEU A 91 -3.62 -3.82 -16.99
N LYS A 92 -4.46 -4.38 -17.87
CA LYS A 92 -5.02 -5.71 -17.67
C LYS A 92 -3.96 -6.80 -17.50
N ILE A 93 -2.87 -6.74 -18.27
CA ILE A 93 -1.71 -7.64 -18.11
C ILE A 93 -0.90 -7.31 -16.85
N GLU A 94 -0.81 -6.02 -16.50
CA GLU A 94 -0.08 -5.56 -15.31
C GLU A 94 -0.89 -5.76 -14.02
N TRP A 95 -2.23 -5.75 -14.13
CA TRP A 95 -3.14 -6.00 -13.01
C TRP A 95 -3.05 -7.42 -12.48
N GLU A 96 -2.97 -8.42 -13.36
CA GLU A 96 -2.74 -9.81 -12.96
C GLU A 96 -1.40 -9.99 -12.24
N LYS A 97 -0.37 -9.25 -12.66
CA LYS A 97 0.92 -9.22 -11.97
C LYS A 97 0.84 -8.52 -10.60
N LEU A 98 0.07 -7.44 -10.51
CA LEU A 98 -0.17 -6.73 -9.26
C LEU A 98 -0.98 -7.59 -8.27
N GLU A 99 -2.08 -8.20 -8.72
CA GLU A 99 -2.86 -9.14 -7.90
C GLU A 99 -2.01 -10.29 -7.39
N ARG A 100 -1.13 -10.82 -8.23
CA ARG A 100 -0.18 -11.85 -7.85
C ARG A 100 0.82 -11.35 -6.81
N GLY A 101 1.30 -10.09 -6.94
CA GLY A 101 2.19 -9.44 -5.97
C GLY A 101 1.54 -9.17 -4.62
N PHE A 102 0.25 -8.92 -4.63
CA PHE A 102 -0.55 -8.55 -3.44
C PHE A 102 -1.39 -9.70 -2.88
N HIS A 103 -1.13 -10.92 -3.29
CA HIS A 103 -1.84 -12.07 -2.74
C HIS A 103 -1.63 -12.16 -1.21
N PRO A 104 -2.69 -12.45 -0.41
CA PRO A 104 -2.65 -12.49 1.05
C PRO A 104 -1.56 -13.36 1.68
N GLY A 105 -1.04 -14.32 0.92
CA GLY A 105 0.07 -15.18 1.35
C GLY A 105 1.46 -14.57 1.16
N ASN A 106 1.61 -13.48 0.42
CA ASN A 106 2.91 -12.94 0.03
C ASN A 106 3.56 -12.10 1.11
N ILE A 107 4.90 -12.04 1.09
CA ILE A 107 5.68 -11.18 1.98
C ILE A 107 6.41 -10.14 1.14
N HIS A 108 6.28 -8.86 1.50
CA HIS A 108 7.07 -7.77 0.96
C HIS A 108 8.39 -7.68 1.72
N PHE A 109 9.48 -7.66 0.99
CA PHE A 109 10.83 -7.51 1.56
C PHE A 109 11.38 -6.13 1.22
N ALA A 110 11.58 -5.28 2.23
CA ALA A 110 12.37 -4.07 2.08
C ALA A 110 13.85 -4.47 1.91
N MET A 111 14.38 -4.36 0.67
CA MET A 111 15.72 -4.77 0.30
C MET A 111 16.67 -3.57 0.39
N TYR A 112 17.49 -3.49 1.43
CA TYR A 112 18.41 -2.37 1.66
C TYR A 112 19.64 -2.48 0.76
N LEU A 113 19.49 -2.12 -0.53
CA LEU A 113 20.51 -2.31 -1.56
C LEU A 113 21.75 -1.44 -1.38
N THR A 114 21.58 -0.25 -0.77
CA THR A 114 22.66 0.75 -0.60
C THR A 114 22.34 1.67 0.57
N ASP A 115 23.38 2.19 1.23
CA ASP A 115 23.25 3.27 2.22
C ASP A 115 23.41 4.67 1.57
N LYS A 116 23.86 4.73 0.29
CA LYS A 116 24.06 6.00 -0.41
C LYS A 116 22.72 6.66 -0.73
N CYS A 117 22.62 7.96 -0.44
CA CYS A 117 21.44 8.75 -0.78
C CYS A 117 21.85 10.17 -1.20
N ASN A 118 21.11 10.74 -2.14
CA ASN A 118 21.28 12.11 -2.61
C ASN A 118 20.34 13.12 -1.92
N GLN A 119 19.56 12.67 -0.91
CA GLN A 119 18.75 13.50 -0.02
C GLN A 119 19.15 13.35 1.45
N LYS A 120 18.72 14.33 2.28
CA LYS A 120 18.98 14.38 3.72
C LYS A 120 17.69 14.57 4.53
N CYS A 121 16.70 13.68 4.28
CA CYS A 121 15.38 13.77 4.92
C CYS A 121 15.47 13.73 6.45
N ILE A 122 14.76 14.63 7.14
CA ILE A 122 14.75 14.69 8.62
C ILE A 122 14.13 13.44 9.26
N HIS A 123 13.26 12.74 8.56
CA HIS A 123 12.55 11.54 9.01
C HIS A 123 13.21 10.22 8.54
N CYS A 124 14.44 10.29 7.98
CA CYS A 124 15.08 9.13 7.39
C CYS A 124 15.37 8.05 8.44
N ALA A 125 14.88 6.84 8.17
CA ALA A 125 15.13 5.65 8.96
C ALA A 125 16.32 4.81 8.41
N ALA A 126 16.87 5.15 7.23
CA ALA A 126 18.06 4.53 6.72
C ALA A 126 19.32 5.15 7.37
N ASP A 127 20.34 4.32 7.60
CA ASP A 127 21.60 4.79 8.13
C ASP A 127 22.53 5.19 6.97
N ASP A 128 22.74 6.50 6.80
CA ASP A 128 23.63 7.06 5.79
C ASP A 128 24.94 7.62 6.37
N GLN A 129 25.13 7.47 7.69
CA GLN A 129 26.27 8.09 8.39
C GLN A 129 27.54 7.24 8.33
N ILE A 130 27.40 5.91 8.27
CA ILE A 130 28.51 4.97 8.21
C ILE A 130 28.37 4.11 6.95
N PRO A 131 29.16 4.38 5.89
CA PRO A 131 29.15 3.54 4.70
C PRO A 131 29.52 2.11 5.04
N ARG A 132 28.63 1.18 4.75
CA ARG A 132 28.86 -0.26 4.88
C ARG A 132 29.22 -0.85 3.52
N PRO A 133 29.97 -1.96 3.47
CA PRO A 133 30.16 -2.70 2.23
C PRO A 133 28.83 -3.12 1.62
N GLU A 134 28.62 -2.81 0.34
CA GLU A 134 27.43 -3.24 -0.40
C GLU A 134 27.65 -4.67 -0.93
N LEU A 135 26.63 -5.51 -0.85
CA LEU A 135 26.62 -6.81 -1.50
C LEU A 135 26.63 -6.63 -3.03
N SER A 136 27.29 -7.54 -3.76
CA SER A 136 27.29 -7.55 -5.23
C SER A 136 25.90 -7.93 -5.79
N SER A 137 25.69 -7.69 -7.10
CA SER A 137 24.48 -8.15 -7.78
C SER A 137 24.29 -9.67 -7.68
N GLU A 138 25.37 -10.46 -7.78
CA GLU A 138 25.30 -11.91 -7.64
C GLU A 138 24.87 -12.35 -6.23
N GLN A 139 25.37 -11.67 -5.19
CA GLN A 139 24.96 -11.96 -3.81
C GLN A 139 23.48 -11.60 -3.57
N TRP A 140 23.00 -10.51 -4.14
CA TRP A 140 21.58 -10.15 -4.10
C TRP A 140 20.71 -11.15 -4.86
N CYS A 141 21.14 -11.61 -6.05
CA CYS A 141 20.44 -12.66 -6.80
C CYS A 141 20.35 -13.95 -5.99
N HIS A 142 21.43 -14.35 -5.31
CA HIS A 142 21.42 -15.51 -4.42
C HIS A 142 20.42 -15.34 -3.25
N ILE A 143 20.40 -14.19 -2.59
CA ILE A 143 19.45 -13.90 -1.52
C ILE A 143 18.00 -13.97 -2.03
N ILE A 144 17.72 -13.37 -3.19
CA ILE A 144 16.40 -13.36 -3.83
C ILE A 144 15.92 -14.79 -4.10
N GLU A 145 16.78 -15.63 -4.69
CA GLU A 145 16.48 -17.02 -4.99
C GLU A 145 16.24 -17.85 -3.72
N ASN A 146 17.08 -17.68 -2.70
CA ASN A 146 16.95 -18.34 -1.40
C ASN A 146 15.60 -18.00 -0.72
N VAL A 147 15.27 -16.70 -0.68
CA VAL A 147 14.02 -16.21 -0.07
C VAL A 147 12.79 -16.74 -0.82
N GLU A 148 12.77 -16.59 -2.15
CA GLU A 148 11.65 -17.05 -2.96
C GLU A 148 11.45 -18.56 -2.90
N THR A 149 12.55 -19.35 -2.93
CA THR A 149 12.49 -20.81 -2.80
C THR A 149 11.88 -21.22 -1.47
N GLY A 150 12.33 -20.64 -0.36
CA GLY A 150 11.79 -20.94 0.96
C GLY A 150 10.30 -20.60 1.09
N LEU A 151 9.83 -19.53 0.47
CA LEU A 151 8.43 -19.14 0.45
C LEU A 151 7.58 -20.04 -0.45
N ARG A 152 8.07 -20.37 -1.65
CA ARG A 152 7.36 -21.28 -2.58
C ARG A 152 7.09 -22.65 -1.97
N ASN A 153 8.01 -23.17 -1.18
CA ASN A 153 7.82 -24.43 -0.45
C ASN A 153 6.66 -24.35 0.56
N GLN A 154 6.24 -23.13 0.94
CA GLN A 154 5.07 -22.89 1.79
C GLN A 154 3.84 -22.39 1.00
N GLY A 155 3.88 -22.40 -0.33
CA GLY A 155 2.80 -21.89 -1.19
C GLY A 155 2.66 -20.36 -1.18
N ARG A 156 3.75 -19.64 -0.87
CA ARG A 156 3.83 -18.17 -0.78
C ARG A 156 4.84 -17.62 -1.77
N HIS A 157 4.83 -16.30 -1.98
CA HIS A 157 5.78 -15.59 -2.81
C HIS A 157 6.35 -14.36 -2.13
N ALA A 158 7.53 -13.92 -2.56
CA ALA A 158 8.09 -12.64 -2.18
C ALA A 158 7.67 -11.53 -3.15
N CYS A 159 7.56 -10.30 -2.65
CA CYS A 159 7.65 -9.08 -3.43
C CYS A 159 8.90 -8.32 -2.95
N PHE A 160 9.93 -8.26 -3.79
CA PHE A 160 11.20 -7.61 -3.46
C PHE A 160 11.10 -6.11 -3.72
N VAL A 161 11.10 -5.30 -2.68
CA VAL A 161 10.98 -3.85 -2.76
C VAL A 161 12.37 -3.24 -2.64
N TRP A 162 12.91 -2.76 -3.75
CA TRP A 162 14.22 -2.07 -3.78
C TRP A 162 14.16 -0.82 -2.93
N PHE A 163 14.95 -0.81 -1.88
CA PHE A 163 14.98 0.20 -0.83
C PHE A 163 16.42 0.49 -0.38
N GLY A 164 16.58 1.28 0.69
CA GLY A 164 17.88 1.63 1.28
C GLY A 164 18.03 3.13 1.42
N GLY A 165 19.18 3.69 1.00
CA GLY A 165 19.32 5.13 0.78
C GLY A 165 18.49 5.54 -0.45
N GLU A 166 19.13 5.62 -1.63
CA GLU A 166 18.42 5.82 -2.89
C GLU A 166 18.86 4.72 -3.89
N PRO A 167 18.00 3.74 -4.18
CA PRO A 167 18.35 2.59 -5.03
C PRO A 167 18.77 2.98 -6.45
N THR A 168 18.26 4.10 -6.98
CA THR A 168 18.60 4.58 -8.33
C THR A 168 20.06 5.02 -8.47
N LEU A 169 20.78 5.19 -7.36
CA LEU A 169 22.23 5.47 -7.36
C LEU A 169 23.09 4.21 -7.55
N ARG A 170 22.49 3.04 -7.39
CA ARG A 170 23.18 1.78 -7.55
C ARG A 170 23.35 1.44 -9.05
N LYS A 171 24.61 1.24 -9.50
CA LYS A 171 24.93 1.08 -10.92
C LYS A 171 24.47 -0.24 -11.51
N ASP A 172 24.48 -1.30 -10.70
CA ASP A 172 24.16 -2.68 -11.07
C ASP A 172 22.71 -3.08 -10.72
N ILE A 173 21.84 -2.12 -10.35
CA ILE A 173 20.43 -2.40 -10.05
C ILE A 173 19.69 -3.03 -11.24
N GLY A 174 20.11 -2.69 -12.47
CA GLY A 174 19.55 -3.27 -13.69
C GLY A 174 19.76 -4.79 -13.79
N GLU A 175 20.92 -5.29 -13.35
CA GLU A 175 21.23 -6.72 -13.33
C GLU A 175 20.34 -7.48 -12.35
N ILE A 176 20.09 -6.89 -11.17
CA ILE A 176 19.19 -7.46 -10.15
C ILE A 176 17.74 -7.50 -10.67
N MET A 177 17.28 -6.43 -11.34
CA MET A 177 15.95 -6.37 -11.93
C MET A 177 15.78 -7.38 -13.08
N GLU A 178 16.81 -7.53 -13.93
CA GLU A 178 16.83 -8.51 -15.03
C GLU A 178 16.73 -9.93 -14.49
N PHE A 179 17.50 -10.26 -13.47
CA PHE A 179 17.40 -11.55 -12.77
C PHE A 179 15.97 -11.83 -12.26
N CYS A 180 15.31 -10.84 -11.64
CA CYS A 180 13.93 -11.00 -11.20
C CYS A 180 12.97 -11.24 -12.37
N LYS A 181 13.16 -10.53 -13.50
CA LYS A 181 12.35 -10.72 -14.70
C LYS A 181 12.50 -12.11 -15.29
N GLU A 182 13.75 -12.59 -15.43
CA GLU A 182 14.07 -13.91 -16.01
C GLU A 182 13.47 -15.06 -15.21
N ASN A 183 13.36 -14.91 -13.88
CA ASN A 183 12.83 -15.90 -12.96
C ASN A 183 11.35 -15.67 -12.58
N ASP A 184 10.69 -14.68 -13.20
CA ASP A 184 9.31 -14.28 -12.92
C ASP A 184 9.09 -13.95 -11.42
N TYR A 185 10.07 -13.28 -10.79
CA TYR A 185 9.98 -12.79 -9.42
C TYR A 185 9.36 -11.39 -9.38
N ILE A 186 8.54 -11.15 -8.37
CA ILE A 186 7.82 -9.89 -8.22
C ILE A 186 8.74 -8.88 -7.54
N HIS A 187 8.90 -7.70 -8.14
CA HIS A 187 9.72 -6.65 -7.57
C HIS A 187 9.14 -5.26 -7.78
N ALA A 188 9.49 -4.35 -6.87
CA ALA A 188 9.05 -2.97 -6.82
C ALA A 188 10.21 -2.04 -6.43
N LEU A 189 10.01 -0.74 -6.53
CA LEU A 189 11.02 0.27 -6.20
C LEU A 189 10.44 1.35 -5.31
N ILE A 190 11.21 1.80 -4.32
CA ILE A 190 10.96 3.06 -3.61
C ILE A 190 12.07 4.03 -4.00
N THR A 191 11.70 5.23 -4.48
CA THR A 191 12.66 6.25 -4.92
C THR A 191 12.24 7.66 -4.48
N ASN A 192 13.23 8.53 -4.33
CA ASN A 192 13.00 9.96 -4.14
C ASN A 192 12.77 10.72 -5.47
N GLY A 193 12.91 10.05 -6.60
CA GLY A 193 12.62 10.58 -7.94
C GLY A 193 13.74 11.39 -8.60
N ILE A 194 14.81 11.80 -7.88
CA ILE A 194 15.84 12.70 -8.42
C ILE A 194 16.57 12.09 -9.62
N CYS A 195 16.97 10.82 -9.50
CA CYS A 195 17.67 10.10 -10.58
C CYS A 195 16.73 9.24 -11.43
N PHE A 196 15.42 9.36 -11.24
CA PHE A 196 14.41 8.64 -12.00
C PHE A 196 14.16 9.36 -13.34
N ASP A 197 15.03 9.13 -14.31
CA ASP A 197 14.93 9.69 -15.65
C ASP A 197 14.21 8.73 -16.62
N GLU A 198 14.08 9.15 -17.88
CA GLU A 198 13.42 8.35 -18.92
C GLU A 198 14.11 7.01 -19.19
N LYS A 199 15.43 6.98 -19.10
CA LYS A 199 16.23 5.74 -19.27
C LYS A 199 15.92 4.78 -18.12
N PHE A 200 15.84 5.28 -16.89
CA PHE A 200 15.55 4.47 -15.71
C PHE A 200 14.10 3.96 -15.74
N ALA A 201 13.14 4.82 -16.10
CA ALA A 201 11.74 4.42 -16.26
C ALA A 201 11.56 3.32 -17.32
N LYS A 202 12.26 3.46 -18.46
CA LYS A 202 12.28 2.41 -19.48
C LYS A 202 12.90 1.12 -18.96
N MET A 203 14.00 1.17 -18.23
CA MET A 203 14.62 -0.01 -17.61
C MET A 203 13.66 -0.71 -16.63
N CYS A 204 12.93 0.05 -15.79
CA CYS A 204 11.90 -0.49 -14.94
C CYS A 204 10.82 -1.25 -15.74
N LYS A 205 10.33 -0.63 -16.84
CA LYS A 205 9.34 -1.26 -17.73
C LYS A 205 9.87 -2.51 -18.41
N ASP A 206 11.07 -2.44 -18.97
CA ASP A 206 11.69 -3.55 -19.68
C ASP A 206 11.96 -4.75 -18.74
N ASN A 207 12.16 -4.50 -17.45
CA ASN A 207 12.37 -5.53 -16.43
C ASN A 207 11.08 -5.91 -15.66
N ASN A 208 9.90 -5.58 -16.17
CA ASN A 208 8.64 -5.98 -15.59
C ASN A 208 8.43 -5.55 -14.13
N ILE A 209 8.93 -4.36 -13.74
CA ILE A 209 8.66 -3.85 -12.39
C ILE A 209 7.15 -3.79 -12.13
N SER A 210 6.72 -4.29 -10.99
CA SER A 210 5.28 -4.32 -10.69
C SER A 210 4.75 -2.92 -10.36
N HIS A 211 5.49 -2.16 -9.56
CA HIS A 211 5.11 -0.80 -9.19
C HIS A 211 6.30 0.01 -8.66
N VAL A 212 6.12 1.33 -8.63
CA VAL A 212 7.10 2.28 -8.10
C VAL A 212 6.46 3.16 -7.04
N PHE A 213 7.10 3.27 -5.89
CA PHE A 213 6.76 4.26 -4.87
C PHE A 213 7.63 5.50 -5.07
N VAL A 214 7.01 6.64 -5.29
CA VAL A 214 7.70 7.93 -5.39
C VAL A 214 7.44 8.75 -4.14
N SER A 215 8.51 9.22 -3.51
CA SER A 215 8.44 9.81 -2.18
C SER A 215 8.27 11.33 -2.22
N PHE A 216 7.25 11.83 -1.52
CA PHE A 216 7.10 13.24 -1.13
C PHE A 216 6.26 13.32 0.16
N ASP A 217 6.32 14.43 0.92
CA ASP A 217 5.76 14.50 2.26
C ASP A 217 4.96 15.78 2.54
N SER A 218 4.85 16.71 1.60
CA SER A 218 4.00 17.92 1.70
C SER A 218 3.48 18.36 0.35
N THR A 219 2.33 19.03 0.35
CA THR A 219 1.77 19.70 -0.83
C THR A 219 2.41 21.07 -1.09
N ASP A 220 3.06 21.64 -0.06
CA ASP A 220 3.84 22.88 -0.17
C ASP A 220 5.28 22.56 -0.60
N PRO A 221 5.76 23.08 -1.74
CA PRO A 221 7.10 22.76 -2.26
C PRO A 221 8.22 23.13 -1.28
N LYS A 222 8.12 24.27 -0.61
CA LYS A 222 9.15 24.71 0.36
C LYS A 222 9.21 23.80 1.57
N LYS A 223 8.05 23.46 2.11
CA LYS A 223 7.95 22.53 3.24
C LYS A 223 8.43 21.14 2.85
N ASN A 224 8.09 20.67 1.65
CA ASN A 224 8.60 19.39 1.15
C ASN A 224 10.12 19.39 1.04
N ASP A 225 10.72 20.48 0.53
CA ASP A 225 12.18 20.64 0.44
C ASP A 225 12.85 20.65 1.82
N GLU A 226 12.25 21.33 2.80
CA GLU A 226 12.74 21.34 4.19
C GLU A 226 12.71 19.92 4.81
N ILE A 227 11.61 19.18 4.64
CA ILE A 227 11.47 17.80 5.13
C ILE A 227 12.45 16.87 4.44
N ARG A 228 12.61 16.99 3.11
CA ARG A 228 13.43 16.10 2.28
C ARG A 228 14.91 16.49 2.27
N GLY A 229 15.24 17.69 2.78
CA GLY A 229 16.63 18.23 2.77
C GLY A 229 17.20 18.37 1.37
N PHE A 230 16.36 18.73 0.37
CA PHE A 230 16.75 18.83 -1.03
C PHE A 230 15.82 19.78 -1.79
N SER A 231 16.39 20.73 -2.54
CA SER A 231 15.63 21.72 -3.30
C SER A 231 14.89 21.12 -4.49
N ASN A 232 13.68 21.62 -4.78
CA ASN A 232 12.80 21.18 -5.85
C ASN A 232 12.42 19.68 -5.75
N SER A 233 12.43 19.12 -4.56
CA SER A 233 12.18 17.70 -4.32
C SER A 233 10.76 17.28 -4.77
N LEU A 234 9.77 18.18 -4.66
CA LEU A 234 8.40 17.92 -5.11
C LEU A 234 8.29 17.86 -6.65
N ASP A 235 9.05 18.68 -7.37
CA ASP A 235 9.10 18.67 -8.84
C ASP A 235 9.74 17.38 -9.37
N TYR A 236 10.81 16.89 -8.72
CA TYR A 236 11.40 15.60 -9.05
C TYR A 236 10.43 14.45 -8.81
N ALA A 237 9.70 14.47 -7.71
CA ALA A 237 8.66 13.47 -7.42
C ALA A 237 7.57 13.48 -8.50
N LYS A 238 7.05 14.67 -8.85
CA LYS A 238 6.05 14.80 -9.93
C LYS A 238 6.57 14.28 -11.26
N LYS A 239 7.80 14.64 -11.65
CA LYS A 239 8.42 14.15 -12.88
C LYS A 239 8.56 12.62 -12.90
N ALA A 240 8.96 12.01 -11.79
CA ALA A 240 9.07 10.56 -11.69
C ALA A 240 7.70 9.88 -11.83
N ILE A 241 6.64 10.44 -11.21
CA ILE A 241 5.26 9.96 -11.36
C ILE A 241 4.83 10.05 -12.84
N ASP A 242 5.07 11.18 -13.51
CA ASP A 242 4.73 11.35 -14.93
C ASP A 242 5.44 10.34 -15.83
N LEU A 243 6.71 10.03 -15.53
CA LEU A 243 7.46 9.01 -16.26
C LEU A 243 6.89 7.61 -16.02
N CYS A 244 6.52 7.27 -14.78
CA CYS A 244 5.84 6.00 -14.50
C CYS A 244 4.56 5.87 -15.33
N LEU A 245 3.71 6.89 -15.32
CA LEU A 245 2.46 6.91 -16.09
C LEU A 245 2.71 6.80 -17.59
N LYS A 246 3.69 7.55 -18.12
CA LYS A 246 4.10 7.50 -19.53
C LYS A 246 4.47 6.08 -19.98
N TYR A 247 5.17 5.33 -19.13
CA TYR A 247 5.61 3.96 -19.43
C TYR A 247 4.61 2.89 -18.97
N GLY A 248 3.43 3.28 -18.45
CA GLY A 248 2.40 2.37 -17.97
C GLY A 248 2.85 1.57 -16.74
N ILE A 249 3.69 2.16 -15.88
CA ILE A 249 4.12 1.58 -14.61
C ILE A 249 3.15 2.05 -13.54
N PHE A 250 2.62 1.12 -12.74
CA PHE A 250 1.81 1.49 -11.59
C PHE A 250 2.63 2.30 -10.58
N VAL A 251 2.09 3.43 -10.12
CA VAL A 251 2.82 4.34 -9.24
C VAL A 251 2.04 4.69 -7.99
N CYS A 252 2.75 4.64 -6.86
CA CYS A 252 2.25 5.05 -5.54
C CYS A 252 3.02 6.28 -5.06
N SER A 253 2.33 7.20 -4.39
CA SER A 253 2.95 8.28 -3.61
C SER A 253 3.32 7.75 -2.22
N SER A 254 4.61 7.65 -1.92
CA SER A 254 5.10 7.21 -0.61
C SER A 254 5.25 8.40 0.32
N ILE A 255 4.36 8.51 1.29
CA ILE A 255 4.23 9.68 2.17
C ILE A 255 4.50 9.25 3.62
N THR A 256 5.50 9.86 4.25
CA THR A 256 5.80 9.62 5.66
C THR A 256 5.10 10.66 6.52
N ILE A 257 4.13 10.21 7.32
CA ILE A 257 3.36 11.09 8.20
C ILE A 257 4.12 11.34 9.49
N MET A 258 4.27 12.61 9.80
CA MET A 258 4.95 13.16 10.96
C MET A 258 4.22 14.40 11.46
N LYS A 259 4.65 14.97 12.56
CA LYS A 259 4.01 16.14 13.18
C LYS A 259 3.83 17.31 12.22
N GLN A 260 4.78 17.52 11.28
CA GLN A 260 4.72 18.61 10.32
C GLN A 260 3.59 18.47 9.30
N ASN A 261 3.19 17.26 8.92
CA ASN A 261 2.25 17.03 7.82
C ASN A 261 1.00 16.22 8.20
N VAL A 262 0.84 15.82 9.47
CA VAL A 262 -0.36 15.08 9.92
C VAL A 262 -1.67 15.86 9.74
N ASN A 263 -1.58 17.16 9.51
CA ASN A 263 -2.74 18.01 9.19
C ASN A 263 -3.01 18.13 7.68
N GLU A 264 -2.15 17.58 6.81
CA GLU A 264 -2.26 17.64 5.34
C GLU A 264 -2.73 16.30 4.72
N LEU A 265 -3.26 15.38 5.50
CA LEU A 265 -3.61 14.02 5.03
C LEU A 265 -4.57 14.03 3.84
N GLU A 266 -5.63 14.86 3.88
CA GLU A 266 -6.60 14.95 2.78
C GLU A 266 -5.99 15.65 1.56
N GLU A 267 -5.24 16.74 1.77
CA GLU A 267 -4.58 17.47 0.69
C GLU A 267 -3.52 16.61 0.00
N LEU A 268 -2.74 15.83 0.75
CA LEU A 268 -1.74 14.89 0.23
C LEU A 268 -2.40 13.78 -0.60
N LYS A 269 -3.53 13.26 -0.12
CA LYS A 269 -4.34 12.29 -0.86
C LYS A 269 -4.84 12.89 -2.19
N ILE A 270 -5.47 14.06 -2.14
CA ILE A 270 -6.00 14.74 -3.31
C ILE A 270 -4.86 15.03 -4.32
N LEU A 271 -3.69 15.48 -3.85
CA LEU A 271 -2.55 15.75 -4.73
C LEU A 271 -2.05 14.48 -5.41
N SER A 272 -1.93 13.37 -4.66
CA SER A 272 -1.53 12.07 -5.21
C SER A 272 -2.48 11.60 -6.30
N GLU A 273 -3.79 11.62 -6.02
CA GLU A 273 -4.82 11.22 -6.97
C GLU A 273 -4.85 12.12 -8.22
N LYS A 274 -4.69 13.44 -8.03
CA LYS A 274 -4.57 14.41 -9.13
C LYS A 274 -3.37 14.14 -10.03
N TRP A 275 -2.28 13.62 -9.47
CA TRP A 275 -1.08 13.23 -10.22
C TRP A 275 -1.19 11.84 -10.85
N GLY A 276 -2.28 11.12 -10.61
CA GLY A 276 -2.50 9.76 -11.12
C GLY A 276 -1.74 8.69 -10.35
N SER A 277 -1.29 8.99 -9.13
CA SER A 277 -0.62 8.04 -8.24
C SER A 277 -1.52 7.63 -7.07
N GLN A 278 -1.30 6.42 -6.56
CA GLN A 278 -2.00 5.90 -5.39
C GLN A 278 -1.31 6.41 -4.12
N PRO A 279 -1.99 7.14 -3.20
CA PRO A 279 -1.38 7.57 -1.95
C PRO A 279 -1.09 6.38 -1.04
N TYR A 280 0.10 6.37 -0.42
CA TYR A 280 0.55 5.39 0.55
C TYR A 280 1.13 6.07 1.77
N PHE A 281 0.40 6.05 2.88
CA PHE A 281 0.74 6.74 4.12
C PHE A 281 1.44 5.82 5.10
N ARG A 282 2.63 6.21 5.56
CA ARG A 282 3.38 5.53 6.61
C ARG A 282 3.64 6.48 7.77
N CYS A 283 3.70 5.97 8.99
CA CYS A 283 4.13 6.79 10.13
C CYS A 283 5.66 6.88 10.20
N VAL A 284 6.15 8.02 10.66
CA VAL A 284 7.55 8.19 11.03
C VAL A 284 7.94 7.21 12.14
N VAL A 285 9.13 6.62 12.05
CA VAL A 285 9.70 5.75 13.09
C VAL A 285 10.93 6.41 13.71
N LYS A 286 11.11 6.26 15.02
CA LYS A 286 12.24 6.86 15.78
C LYS A 286 13.52 6.07 15.55
N GLN A 287 14.13 6.25 14.37
CA GLN A 287 15.32 5.53 13.97
C GLN A 287 16.29 6.44 13.23
N ASN A 288 17.59 6.26 13.43
CA ASN A 288 18.67 6.98 12.76
C ASN A 288 18.45 8.51 12.78
N ARG A 289 18.44 9.19 11.63
CA ARG A 289 18.23 10.64 11.58
C ARG A 289 16.88 11.07 12.16
N ALA A 290 15.82 10.28 11.96
CA ALA A 290 14.53 10.58 12.59
C ALA A 290 14.62 10.58 14.14
N ALA A 291 15.53 9.85 14.74
CA ALA A 291 15.73 9.87 16.19
C ALA A 291 16.37 11.18 16.67
N GLU A 292 17.23 11.81 15.85
CA GLU A 292 17.86 13.11 16.14
C GLU A 292 16.82 14.24 16.16
N PHE A 293 15.82 14.18 15.26
CA PHE A 293 14.76 15.18 15.13
C PHE A 293 13.45 14.77 15.82
N TRP A 294 13.46 13.70 16.65
CA TRP A 294 12.22 13.08 17.13
C TRP A 294 11.29 14.05 17.88
N ASP A 295 11.80 14.94 18.66
CA ASP A 295 11.00 15.92 19.42
C ASP A 295 10.23 16.90 18.49
N GLU A 296 10.74 17.09 17.27
CA GLU A 296 10.15 17.97 16.27
C GLU A 296 9.20 17.24 15.33
N ILE A 297 9.50 15.96 14.99
CA ILE A 297 8.78 15.21 13.95
C ILE A 297 7.92 14.08 14.49
N GLY A 298 8.19 13.60 15.70
CA GLY A 298 7.49 12.46 16.30
C GLY A 298 6.03 12.76 16.56
N LEU A 299 5.17 11.81 16.20
CA LEU A 299 3.72 11.91 16.47
C LEU A 299 3.43 11.61 17.95
N ASN A 300 2.48 12.35 18.53
CA ASN A 300 1.87 12.01 19.81
C ASN A 300 0.66 11.07 19.61
N THR A 301 0.06 10.62 20.71
CA THR A 301 -1.07 9.68 20.69
C THR A 301 -2.27 10.19 19.89
N GLU A 302 -2.62 11.47 19.99
CA GLU A 302 -3.75 12.06 19.26
C GLU A 302 -3.45 12.17 17.76
N GLU A 303 -2.23 12.51 17.39
CA GLU A 303 -1.77 12.59 16.00
C GLU A 303 -1.70 11.20 15.36
N TYR A 304 -1.24 10.16 16.08
CA TYR A 304 -1.34 8.77 15.64
C TYR A 304 -2.79 8.37 15.41
N LYS A 305 -3.67 8.67 16.38
CA LYS A 305 -5.10 8.39 16.25
C LYS A 305 -5.70 9.07 15.01
N LYS A 306 -5.41 10.36 14.81
CA LYS A 306 -5.89 11.11 13.65
C LYS A 306 -5.46 10.47 12.33
N MET A 307 -4.20 10.07 12.20
CA MET A 307 -3.69 9.39 11.01
C MET A 307 -4.40 8.05 10.78
N TYR A 308 -4.57 7.25 11.83
CA TYR A 308 -5.21 5.94 11.71
C TYR A 308 -6.70 6.06 11.43
N ASP A 309 -7.41 7.00 12.05
CA ASP A 309 -8.82 7.28 11.76
C ASP A 309 -9.02 7.67 10.28
N PHE A 310 -8.12 8.50 9.75
CA PHE A 310 -8.11 8.87 8.34
C PHE A 310 -7.89 7.66 7.43
N LYS A 311 -6.85 6.86 7.68
CA LYS A 311 -6.54 5.65 6.91
C LYS A 311 -7.70 4.65 6.95
N TYR A 312 -8.25 4.40 8.13
CA TYR A 312 -9.38 3.49 8.32
C TYR A 312 -10.61 3.94 7.53
N LYS A 313 -11.01 5.20 7.70
CA LYS A 313 -12.14 5.78 6.96
C LYS A 313 -11.96 5.60 5.46
N HIS A 314 -10.79 5.89 4.97
CA HIS A 314 -10.48 5.82 3.54
C HIS A 314 -10.48 4.37 3.02
N ALA A 315 -9.91 3.44 3.77
CA ALA A 315 -9.94 2.01 3.47
C ALA A 315 -11.39 1.48 3.39
N ILE A 316 -12.21 1.77 4.40
CA ILE A 316 -13.60 1.33 4.43
C ILE A 316 -14.43 1.95 3.29
N GLU A 317 -14.25 3.22 2.97
CA GLU A 317 -14.91 3.84 1.82
C GLU A 317 -14.52 3.15 0.50
N THR A 318 -13.25 2.80 0.35
CA THR A 318 -12.73 2.09 -0.82
C THR A 318 -13.34 0.69 -0.94
N ILE A 319 -13.40 -0.06 0.16
CA ILE A 319 -14.02 -1.39 0.22
C ILE A 319 -15.51 -1.31 -0.13
N ARG A 320 -16.24 -0.39 0.51
CA ARG A 320 -17.69 -0.23 0.32
C ARG A 320 -18.07 0.24 -1.09
N LYS A 321 -17.24 1.03 -1.73
CA LYS A 321 -17.44 1.46 -3.13
C LYS A 321 -17.13 0.37 -4.15
N GLY A 322 -16.85 -0.86 -3.71
CA GLY A 322 -16.51 -1.98 -4.61
C GLY A 322 -15.19 -1.80 -5.35
N LYS A 323 -14.37 -0.84 -4.91
CA LYS A 323 -13.06 -0.54 -5.50
C LYS A 323 -11.93 -1.41 -4.91
N ALA A 324 -12.24 -2.26 -3.95
CA ALA A 324 -11.29 -3.13 -3.26
C ALA A 324 -10.52 -4.09 -4.20
N GLY A 325 -11.04 -4.37 -5.40
CA GLY A 325 -10.30 -5.09 -6.43
C GLY A 325 -9.62 -4.19 -7.47
N THR A 326 -9.71 -2.85 -7.33
CA THR A 326 -9.14 -1.89 -8.29
C THR A 326 -8.01 -1.06 -7.71
N LEU A 327 -7.81 -1.10 -6.40
CA LEU A 327 -6.69 -0.47 -5.72
C LEU A 327 -5.79 -1.56 -5.16
N PRO A 328 -4.48 -1.45 -5.34
CA PRO A 328 -3.58 -2.32 -4.59
C PRO A 328 -3.87 -2.13 -3.12
N ALA A 329 -3.90 -3.22 -2.45
CA ALA A 329 -4.21 -3.37 -1.04
C ALA A 329 -3.36 -2.50 -0.07
N TYR A 330 -2.38 -1.78 -0.54
CA TYR A 330 -1.45 -0.97 0.25
C TYR A 330 -2.10 0.11 1.11
N GLU A 331 -3.18 0.74 0.65
CA GLU A 331 -3.85 1.76 1.46
C GLU A 331 -4.64 1.17 2.62
N ILE A 332 -5.15 -0.04 2.42
CA ILE A 332 -6.01 -0.72 3.38
C ILE A 332 -5.16 -1.34 4.50
N TYR A 333 -3.92 -1.72 4.21
CA TYR A 333 -3.21 -2.76 4.94
C TYR A 333 -2.06 -2.28 5.82
N ASP A 334 -1.72 -1.01 5.82
CA ASP A 334 -0.64 -0.53 6.67
C ASP A 334 -1.14 -0.11 8.05
N MET A 335 -1.02 -1.03 9.00
CA MET A 335 -1.10 -0.80 10.45
C MET A 335 -2.30 0.00 10.96
N VAL A 336 -3.52 -0.30 10.51
CA VAL A 336 -4.73 0.25 11.14
C VAL A 336 -5.09 -0.60 12.36
N PRO A 337 -4.89 -0.12 13.58
CA PRO A 337 -5.46 -0.78 14.74
C PRO A 337 -6.99 -0.69 14.61
N PHE A 338 -7.67 -1.83 14.62
CA PHE A 338 -9.12 -1.87 14.45
C PHE A 338 -9.79 -1.13 15.60
N MET A 339 -10.54 -0.13 15.23
CA MET A 339 -11.36 0.64 16.16
C MET A 339 -12.80 0.13 16.22
N GLU A 340 -13.26 -0.55 15.17
CA GLU A 340 -14.60 -1.13 15.09
C GLU A 340 -14.52 -2.58 14.60
N LYS A 341 -15.42 -3.41 15.08
CA LYS A 341 -15.58 -4.79 14.61
C LYS A 341 -15.99 -4.77 13.13
N PRO A 342 -15.37 -5.60 12.26
CA PRO A 342 -15.82 -5.76 10.88
C PRO A 342 -17.29 -6.09 10.81
N LYS A 343 -18.01 -5.48 9.85
CA LYS A 343 -19.46 -5.65 9.71
C LYS A 343 -19.84 -6.95 9.01
N ASP A 344 -18.95 -7.46 8.16
CA ASP A 344 -19.17 -8.67 7.38
C ASP A 344 -17.86 -9.39 7.05
N ASP A 345 -17.96 -10.58 6.45
CA ASP A 345 -16.81 -11.41 6.07
C ASP A 345 -15.93 -10.78 4.99
N LYS A 346 -16.43 -9.84 4.18
CA LYS A 346 -15.62 -9.12 3.18
C LYS A 346 -14.77 -8.05 3.83
N GLU A 347 -15.34 -7.30 4.76
CA GLU A 347 -14.57 -6.37 5.59
C GLU A 347 -13.53 -7.15 6.40
N LEU A 348 -13.89 -8.29 6.99
CA LEU A 348 -12.98 -9.15 7.73
C LEU A 348 -11.84 -9.67 6.82
N ALA A 349 -12.14 -10.22 5.66
CA ALA A 349 -11.13 -10.75 4.73
C ALA A 349 -10.18 -9.66 4.22
N ALA A 350 -10.72 -8.49 3.86
CA ALA A 350 -9.92 -7.35 3.47
C ALA A 350 -9.00 -6.87 4.59
N ILE A 351 -9.42 -7.03 5.82
CA ILE A 351 -8.78 -6.64 7.04
C ILE A 351 -7.74 -7.67 7.51
N GLU A 352 -8.06 -8.96 7.47
CA GLU A 352 -7.16 -10.03 7.93
C GLU A 352 -5.80 -10.01 7.23
N TRP A 353 -5.75 -9.49 6.03
CA TRP A 353 -4.52 -9.46 5.25
C TRP A 353 -3.53 -8.36 5.68
N GLY A 354 -4.00 -7.24 6.19
CA GLY A 354 -3.17 -6.06 6.42
C GLY A 354 -3.30 -5.40 7.79
N VAL A 355 -3.98 -6.05 8.73
CA VAL A 355 -4.32 -5.42 9.98
C VAL A 355 -3.18 -5.43 10.97
N GLY A 356 -2.90 -4.26 11.49
CA GLY A 356 -1.97 -4.06 12.59
C GLY A 356 -0.51 -4.23 12.16
N CYS A 357 0.29 -4.85 13.01
CA CYS A 357 1.70 -5.05 12.73
C CYS A 357 1.92 -6.07 11.61
N LEU A 358 2.63 -5.68 10.57
CA LEU A 358 2.94 -6.50 9.40
C LEU A 358 4.17 -7.41 9.60
N ALA A 359 4.91 -7.26 10.70
CA ALA A 359 6.14 -8.00 10.99
C ALA A 359 5.94 -9.51 10.90
N CYS A 360 6.77 -10.20 10.11
CA CYS A 360 6.70 -11.63 9.82
C CYS A 360 5.36 -12.14 9.22
N ARG A 361 4.44 -11.26 8.90
CA ARG A 361 3.16 -11.63 8.25
C ARG A 361 3.19 -11.30 6.77
N THR A 362 3.27 -10.02 6.45
CA THR A 362 3.27 -9.52 5.07
C THR A 362 4.44 -8.59 4.77
N MET A 363 5.29 -8.28 5.77
CA MET A 363 6.47 -7.42 5.59
C MET A 363 7.65 -7.91 6.43
N MET A 364 8.81 -7.93 5.80
CA MET A 364 10.12 -8.19 6.40
C MET A 364 11.15 -7.24 5.76
N GLY A 365 12.38 -7.24 6.26
CA GLY A 365 13.49 -6.48 5.68
C GLY A 365 14.73 -7.36 5.50
N ILE A 366 15.55 -7.03 4.51
CA ILE A 366 16.88 -7.61 4.33
C ILE A 366 17.89 -6.46 4.26
N GLY A 367 18.80 -6.46 5.22
CA GLY A 367 19.84 -5.45 5.36
C GLY A 367 20.86 -5.48 4.24
N ILE A 368 21.67 -4.42 4.15
CA ILE A 368 22.75 -4.27 3.17
C ILE A 368 23.79 -5.38 3.26
N ASP A 369 23.86 -6.07 4.38
CA ASP A 369 24.77 -7.20 4.70
C ASP A 369 24.07 -8.57 4.68
N GLY A 370 22.82 -8.63 4.20
CA GLY A 370 22.01 -9.85 4.18
C GLY A 370 21.24 -10.14 5.49
N THR A 371 21.40 -9.35 6.55
CA THR A 371 20.67 -9.54 7.83
C THR A 371 19.16 -9.53 7.62
N ILE A 372 18.45 -10.53 8.15
CA ILE A 372 17.00 -10.64 8.04
C ILE A 372 16.33 -9.94 9.24
N TYR A 373 15.53 -8.93 8.95
CA TYR A 373 14.73 -8.20 9.94
C TYR A 373 13.28 -8.68 9.92
N PRO A 374 12.63 -8.80 11.09
CA PRO A 374 11.23 -9.22 11.18
C PRO A 374 10.24 -8.19 10.63
N ALA A 375 10.67 -6.97 10.36
CA ALA A 375 9.89 -5.85 9.86
C ALA A 375 10.57 -5.19 8.66
N GLY A 376 9.88 -4.26 7.99
CA GLY A 376 10.43 -3.54 6.84
C GLY A 376 11.55 -2.52 7.19
N TYR A 377 11.81 -2.30 8.47
CA TYR A 377 12.91 -1.46 8.96
C TYR A 377 13.88 -2.28 9.81
N PRO A 378 15.17 -1.93 9.86
CA PRO A 378 16.13 -2.57 10.76
C PRO A 378 15.64 -2.55 12.20
N THR A 379 15.88 -3.64 12.90
CA THR A 379 15.54 -3.84 14.32
C THR A 379 16.77 -4.43 15.03
N THR A 380 16.83 -4.33 16.34
CA THR A 380 17.88 -5.05 17.12
C THR A 380 17.63 -6.54 17.12
N LEU A 381 16.34 -6.93 17.03
CA LEU A 381 15.94 -8.32 16.85
C LEU A 381 16.12 -8.72 15.38
N THR A 382 16.88 -9.80 15.15
CA THR A 382 17.12 -10.37 13.81
C THR A 382 16.68 -11.81 13.73
N LEU A 383 16.45 -12.30 12.52
CA LEU A 383 15.99 -13.68 12.26
C LEU A 383 17.09 -14.56 11.63
N GLY A 384 18.27 -14.01 11.36
CA GLY A 384 19.38 -14.65 10.68
C GLY A 384 19.96 -13.79 9.56
N ASN A 385 20.65 -14.42 8.62
CA ASN A 385 21.25 -13.76 7.46
C ASN A 385 20.88 -14.51 6.17
N ALA A 386 20.24 -13.85 5.21
CA ALA A 386 19.74 -14.47 3.98
C ALA A 386 20.83 -14.93 3.00
N LEU A 387 22.07 -14.48 3.21
CA LEU A 387 23.22 -14.93 2.43
C LEU A 387 23.82 -16.26 2.97
N GLU A 388 23.64 -16.53 4.26
CA GLU A 388 24.27 -17.64 4.95
C GLU A 388 23.27 -18.74 5.36
N ASP A 389 22.05 -18.34 5.77
CA ASP A 389 21.03 -19.23 6.29
C ASP A 389 20.06 -19.69 5.19
N ASN A 390 19.57 -20.93 5.29
CA ASN A 390 18.46 -21.37 4.47
C ASN A 390 17.17 -20.65 4.92
N PHE A 391 16.51 -19.94 4.02
CA PHE A 391 15.36 -19.13 4.36
C PHE A 391 14.14 -19.94 4.81
N GLU A 392 13.99 -21.18 4.35
CA GLU A 392 12.94 -22.08 4.82
C GLU A 392 13.11 -22.41 6.32
N ASP A 393 14.36 -22.57 6.78
CA ASP A 393 14.64 -22.78 8.21
C ASP A 393 14.30 -21.55 9.03
N VAL A 394 14.54 -20.34 8.50
CA VAL A 394 14.12 -19.08 9.12
C VAL A 394 12.60 -19.03 9.30
N LEU A 395 11.83 -19.37 8.26
CA LEU A 395 10.36 -19.45 8.31
C LEU A 395 9.84 -20.52 9.30
N ASN A 396 10.61 -21.60 9.47
CA ASN A 396 10.28 -22.67 10.40
C ASN A 396 10.73 -22.39 11.84
N SER A 397 11.55 -21.38 12.07
CA SER A 397 12.06 -21.02 13.40
C SER A 397 10.93 -20.64 14.36
N GLN A 398 11.14 -20.96 15.65
CA GLN A 398 10.15 -20.61 16.68
C GLN A 398 10.01 -19.08 16.81
N LEU A 399 11.10 -18.34 16.66
CA LEU A 399 11.09 -16.88 16.76
C LEU A 399 10.22 -16.23 15.66
N TYR A 400 10.37 -16.66 14.40
CA TYR A 400 9.54 -16.20 13.30
C TYR A 400 8.04 -16.47 13.58
N LYS A 401 7.72 -17.71 14.00
CA LYS A 401 6.33 -18.11 14.32
C LYS A 401 5.75 -17.32 15.48
N ASP A 402 6.52 -17.07 16.53
CA ASP A 402 6.08 -16.30 17.70
C ASP A 402 5.78 -14.83 17.35
N ILE A 403 6.59 -14.22 16.45
CA ILE A 403 6.35 -12.84 15.98
C ILE A 403 5.09 -12.81 15.10
N ARG A 404 5.01 -13.70 14.11
CA ARG A 404 3.87 -13.79 13.19
C ARG A 404 2.55 -14.00 13.93
N ASP A 405 2.56 -14.91 14.93
CA ASP A 405 1.38 -15.30 15.70
C ASP A 405 1.17 -14.42 16.94
N ARG A 406 1.98 -13.35 17.12
CA ARG A 406 1.84 -12.34 18.19
C ARG A 406 1.93 -12.91 19.63
N LYS A 407 2.55 -14.07 19.79
CA LYS A 407 2.56 -14.83 21.07
C LYS A 407 3.45 -14.21 22.16
N ARG A 408 4.42 -13.35 21.80
CA ARG A 408 5.39 -12.81 22.75
C ARG A 408 5.11 -11.35 23.13
N ILE A 409 4.01 -10.78 22.68
CA ILE A 409 3.62 -9.40 23.01
C ILE A 409 3.40 -9.26 24.52
N LYS A 410 3.91 -8.18 25.12
CA LYS A 410 3.93 -7.93 26.54
C LYS A 410 3.10 -6.73 26.96
N GLY A 411 2.97 -6.52 28.28
CA GLY A 411 2.30 -5.36 28.88
C GLY A 411 0.81 -5.29 28.51
N LYS A 412 0.27 -4.08 28.45
CA LYS A 412 -1.16 -3.84 28.17
C LYS A 412 -1.65 -4.47 26.86
N CYS A 413 -0.79 -4.58 25.86
CA CYS A 413 -1.16 -5.19 24.59
C CYS A 413 -1.38 -6.71 24.69
N ALA A 414 -0.72 -7.42 25.62
CA ALA A 414 -0.84 -8.86 25.76
C ALA A 414 -2.24 -9.33 26.17
N SER A 415 -2.97 -8.51 26.94
CA SER A 415 -4.35 -8.77 27.38
C SER A 415 -5.41 -7.99 26.59
N CYS A 416 -4.99 -7.27 25.55
CA CYS A 416 -5.88 -6.44 24.75
C CYS A 416 -6.77 -7.28 23.83
N HIS A 417 -8.08 -7.04 23.83
CA HIS A 417 -9.01 -7.76 22.95
C HIS A 417 -8.83 -7.43 21.46
N HIS A 418 -8.11 -6.33 21.13
CA HIS A 418 -7.72 -5.99 19.77
C HIS A 418 -6.40 -6.63 19.32
N LEU A 419 -5.71 -7.42 20.16
CA LEU A 419 -4.36 -7.93 19.84
C LEU A 419 -4.35 -8.75 18.55
N GLU A 420 -5.37 -9.54 18.31
CA GLU A 420 -5.47 -10.39 17.11
C GLU A 420 -5.43 -9.56 15.82
N TYR A 421 -6.09 -8.44 15.82
CA TYR A 421 -6.17 -7.53 14.66
C TYR A 421 -5.05 -6.49 14.67
N CYS A 422 -4.84 -5.80 15.78
CA CYS A 422 -3.86 -4.72 15.91
C CYS A 422 -2.39 -5.23 15.89
N GLY A 423 -2.14 -6.44 16.40
CA GLY A 423 -0.77 -6.96 16.54
C GLY A 423 0.10 -6.21 17.56
N GLY A 424 -0.55 -5.43 18.44
CA GLY A 424 0.14 -4.61 19.43
C GLY A 424 0.74 -3.31 18.86
N GLY A 425 0.25 -2.81 17.72
CA GLY A 425 0.77 -1.62 17.02
C GLY A 425 2.10 -1.86 16.33
N CYS A 426 2.75 -0.80 15.87
CA CYS A 426 4.05 -0.88 15.19
C CYS A 426 5.15 -1.44 16.11
N ARG A 427 5.71 -2.61 15.75
CA ARG A 427 6.76 -3.25 16.55
C ARG A 427 8.09 -2.49 16.50
N VAL A 428 8.39 -1.89 15.34
CA VAL A 428 9.57 -1.03 15.19
C VAL A 428 9.46 0.18 16.11
N THR A 429 8.31 0.86 16.11
CA THR A 429 8.08 2.00 17.02
C THR A 429 8.13 1.56 18.50
N ALA A 430 7.53 0.39 18.83
CA ALA A 430 7.60 -0.14 20.19
C ALA A 430 9.05 -0.36 20.63
N GLU A 431 9.89 -1.00 19.80
CA GLU A 431 11.29 -1.23 20.10
C GLU A 431 12.08 0.06 20.30
N TYR A 432 11.99 0.99 19.34
CA TYR A 432 12.80 2.24 19.40
C TYR A 432 12.37 3.22 20.50
N ILE A 433 11.12 3.14 20.96
CA ILE A 433 10.64 3.98 22.08
C ILE A 433 10.84 3.30 23.43
N THR A 434 10.59 1.97 23.52
CA THR A 434 10.58 1.24 24.81
C THR A 434 11.81 0.36 25.02
N GLY A 435 12.64 0.15 24.00
CA GLY A 435 13.78 -0.78 24.04
C GLY A 435 13.37 -2.26 23.90
N ASP A 436 12.10 -2.58 23.67
CA ASP A 436 11.61 -3.96 23.55
C ASP A 436 10.69 -4.14 22.33
N PHE A 437 11.13 -4.95 21.36
CA PHE A 437 10.34 -5.29 20.18
C PHE A 437 8.97 -5.89 20.53
N PHE A 438 8.86 -6.59 21.63
CA PHE A 438 7.63 -7.21 22.13
C PHE A 438 6.87 -6.32 23.13
N GLY A 439 7.37 -5.13 23.44
CA GLY A 439 6.75 -4.18 24.35
C GLY A 439 5.38 -3.70 23.86
N SER A 440 4.59 -3.09 24.74
CA SER A 440 3.33 -2.45 24.34
C SER A 440 3.59 -1.23 23.44
N PHE A 441 2.70 -1.00 22.47
CA PHE A 441 2.77 0.19 21.63
C PHE A 441 2.57 1.46 22.49
N PRO A 442 3.53 2.40 22.49
CA PRO A 442 3.54 3.50 23.46
C PRO A 442 2.47 4.56 23.19
N PHE A 443 1.98 4.67 21.97
CA PHE A 443 1.02 5.68 21.52
C PHE A 443 -0.39 5.13 21.34
N CYS A 444 -0.72 4.03 22.04
CA CYS A 444 -2.03 3.44 21.99
C CYS A 444 -3.06 4.30 22.76
N TRP A 445 -4.17 4.64 22.12
CA TRP A 445 -5.27 5.44 22.69
C TRP A 445 -6.38 4.59 23.33
N HIS A 446 -6.30 3.27 23.29
CA HIS A 446 -7.24 2.34 23.92
C HIS A 446 -6.90 2.05 25.40
N GLU A 447 -6.41 3.04 26.14
CA GLU A 447 -5.99 2.82 27.54
C GLU A 447 -7.14 2.50 28.50
N ASN A 448 -8.37 2.96 28.19
CA ASN A 448 -9.51 2.87 29.10
C ASN A 448 -10.35 1.59 28.96
N ASP A 449 -10.16 0.78 27.90
CA ASP A 449 -10.95 -0.44 27.70
C ASP A 449 -10.56 -1.59 28.66
N HIS A 450 -9.42 -1.47 29.35
CA HIS A 450 -8.98 -2.47 30.33
C HIS A 450 -9.71 -2.37 31.68
N GLU A 451 -10.25 -1.19 32.03
CA GLU A 451 -11.02 -1.02 33.28
C GLU A 451 -12.44 -1.57 33.19
N HIS A 452 -13.01 -1.66 31.98
CA HIS A 452 -14.38 -2.20 31.81
C HIS A 452 -14.47 -3.72 32.01
N LYS A 453 -13.42 -4.49 31.72
CA LYS A 453 -13.45 -5.96 31.97
C LYS A 453 -13.42 -6.30 33.45
N SER A 454 -12.67 -5.55 34.27
CA SER A 454 -12.67 -5.78 35.71
C SER A 454 -14.01 -5.44 36.36
N LYS A 455 -14.75 -4.46 35.85
CA LYS A 455 -16.08 -4.10 36.34
C LYS A 455 -17.19 -5.02 35.88
N THR A 456 -17.09 -5.61 34.69
CA THR A 456 -18.08 -6.59 34.19
C THR A 456 -17.88 -7.97 34.80
N GLU A 457 -16.68 -8.36 35.17
CA GLU A 457 -16.45 -9.59 35.92
C GLU A 457 -16.85 -9.46 37.39
N SER A 458 -16.66 -8.29 38.02
CA SER A 458 -17.16 -8.04 39.38
C SER A 458 -18.68 -7.99 39.46
N ILE A 459 -19.37 -7.44 38.45
CA ILE A 459 -20.84 -7.42 38.38
C ILE A 459 -21.41 -8.83 38.15
N ARG A 460 -20.74 -9.71 37.38
CA ARG A 460 -21.17 -11.11 37.19
C ARG A 460 -20.95 -11.97 38.43
N THR A 461 -19.95 -11.68 39.25
CA THR A 461 -19.73 -12.40 40.54
C THR A 461 -20.71 -11.94 41.60
N GLU A 462 -21.15 -10.68 41.63
CA GLU A 462 -22.17 -10.18 42.57
C GLU A 462 -23.59 -10.65 42.21
N GLU A 463 -23.92 -10.87 40.92
CA GLU A 463 -25.22 -11.41 40.50
C GLU A 463 -25.35 -12.95 40.74
N THR A 464 -24.24 -13.67 40.91
CA THR A 464 -24.27 -15.11 41.18
C THR A 464 -24.36 -15.41 42.67
N GLU A 465 -24.05 -14.47 43.58
CA GLU A 465 -24.20 -14.64 45.06
C GLU A 465 -25.59 -14.22 45.60
N ILE A 466 -26.49 -13.74 44.73
CA ILE A 466 -27.87 -13.36 45.14
C ILE A 466 -28.91 -14.43 44.78
N ILE A 467 -28.51 -15.54 44.16
CA ILE A 467 -29.43 -16.65 43.76
C ILE A 467 -29.06 -17.97 44.48
N GLU A 468 -28.30 -17.96 45.54
CA GLU A 468 -28.27 -18.98 46.56
C GLU A 468 -28.80 -18.44 47.90
#